data_b90fe13dc5d952421c823a8d6294ebc0
#
_entry.id   b90fe13dc5d952421c823a8d6294ebc0
#
_cell.length_a   1.000
_cell.length_b   1.000
_cell.length_c   1.000
_cell.angle_alpha   90.00
_cell.angle_beta   90.00
_cell.angle_gamma   90.00
#
_symmetry.space_group_name_H-M   'P 1'
#
loop_
_entity.id
_entity.type
_entity.pdbx_description
1 polymer ?
#
loop_
_entity_poly.entity_id
_entity_poly.type
_entity_poly.pdbx_seq_one_letter_code
_entity_poly.pdbx_strand_id
1 'polypeptide(L)'
;MSGPSRLTVFLTGGAGVLGDTLIDQLADRYHLVCLTRRSSIRHPGVETLRGDICQPNLGLSSADYLALTKRVDWVIHCAAITRLDGHAEAVFSVNYQGTEQVLAFVRDADVPLYHISTAFTHPCDYHPGVMPSTPYEVVKRQAESLVRDAGVPVSIFRPSIIIGDSHSGHMPMLQGFHLTMGLMMSGYLPIIPCPEDGRVDVIARDVAAAGIASALDQRLIGDDYFLSNGPQALDIRTLLDLMCAEMHDQGKPFQRPRCMNPDIYERLVRPVFLPALEENIRAALGRATQLCRYASLLQPLPSSLEQLLPAQRLAMRSPRQELALTLARLSPKLSAMQRMLKIPAAGESRGELAMEA
;
A
#
# COMPACT_ATOMS: atom_id res chain seq x y z
N MET A 1 -20.17 -39.18 -1.01
CA MET A 1 -18.77 -38.92 -1.43
C MET A 1 -18.46 -37.49 -1.03
N SER A 2 -17.63 -37.30 -0.01
CA SER A 2 -17.14 -35.97 0.36
C SER A 2 -16.30 -35.46 -0.81
N GLY A 3 -16.68 -34.30 -1.38
CA GLY A 3 -15.86 -33.62 -2.38
C GLY A 3 -14.43 -33.38 -1.86
N PRO A 4 -13.45 -33.09 -2.72
CA PRO A 4 -12.10 -32.81 -2.27
C PRO A 4 -12.15 -31.69 -1.22
N SER A 5 -11.52 -31.93 -0.08
CA SER A 5 -11.44 -30.92 0.98
C SER A 5 -10.73 -29.68 0.44
N ARG A 6 -11.34 -28.51 0.64
CA ARG A 6 -10.70 -27.24 0.24
C ARG A 6 -9.40 -27.08 1.02
N LEU A 7 -8.35 -26.60 0.34
CA LEU A 7 -7.09 -26.25 1.01
C LEU A 7 -7.32 -25.12 2.03
N THR A 8 -6.64 -25.22 3.16
CA THR A 8 -6.68 -24.23 4.22
C THR A 8 -5.56 -23.20 4.05
N VAL A 9 -5.92 -21.95 3.90
CA VAL A 9 -4.98 -20.82 3.77
C VAL A 9 -5.02 -19.98 5.04
N PHE A 10 -3.88 -19.86 5.70
CA PHE A 10 -3.71 -18.97 6.85
C PHE A 10 -3.27 -17.58 6.38
N LEU A 11 -4.10 -16.57 6.64
CA LEU A 11 -3.89 -15.18 6.21
C LEU A 11 -3.66 -14.28 7.43
N THR A 12 -2.52 -13.58 7.43
CA THR A 12 -2.31 -12.45 8.33
C THR A 12 -2.59 -11.14 7.60
N GLY A 13 -3.11 -10.13 8.32
CA GLY A 13 -3.41 -8.83 7.71
C GLY A 13 -4.71 -8.79 6.90
N GLY A 14 -5.62 -9.74 7.10
CA GLY A 14 -6.92 -9.82 6.41
C GLY A 14 -7.83 -8.60 6.58
N ALA A 15 -7.63 -7.77 7.61
CA ALA A 15 -8.38 -6.53 7.79
C ALA A 15 -7.73 -5.30 7.09
N GLY A 16 -6.62 -5.48 6.39
CA GLY A 16 -5.97 -4.44 5.57
C GLY A 16 -6.59 -4.33 4.18
N VAL A 17 -6.21 -3.29 3.42
CA VAL A 17 -6.76 -3.02 2.09
C VAL A 17 -6.59 -4.21 1.13
N LEU A 18 -5.38 -4.76 1.06
CA LEU A 18 -5.10 -5.91 0.20
C LEU A 18 -5.66 -7.21 0.79
N GLY A 19 -5.53 -7.39 2.11
CA GLY A 19 -6.02 -8.60 2.79
C GLY A 19 -7.54 -8.77 2.70
N ASP A 20 -8.30 -7.68 2.86
CA ASP A 20 -9.76 -7.66 2.68
C ASP A 20 -10.15 -8.11 1.26
N THR A 21 -9.45 -7.57 0.26
CA THR A 21 -9.68 -7.96 -1.14
C THR A 21 -9.26 -9.41 -1.45
N LEU A 22 -8.20 -9.90 -0.81
CA LEU A 22 -7.79 -11.30 -0.92
C LEU A 22 -8.86 -12.24 -0.35
N ILE A 23 -9.50 -11.85 0.75
CA ILE A 23 -10.61 -12.62 1.33
C ILE A 23 -11.74 -12.73 0.33
N ASP A 24 -12.18 -11.61 -0.28
CA ASP A 24 -13.25 -11.60 -1.28
C ASP A 24 -12.95 -12.53 -2.47
N GLN A 25 -11.69 -12.66 -2.86
CA GLN A 25 -11.28 -13.48 -4.00
C GLN A 25 -11.02 -14.95 -3.66
N LEU A 26 -10.70 -15.27 -2.43
CA LEU A 26 -10.26 -16.62 -2.04
C LEU A 26 -11.31 -17.43 -1.27
N ALA A 27 -12.24 -16.78 -0.56
CA ALA A 27 -13.14 -17.43 0.39
C ALA A 27 -14.05 -18.51 -0.22
N ASP A 28 -14.43 -18.37 -1.50
CA ASP A 28 -15.26 -19.36 -2.18
C ASP A 28 -14.48 -20.63 -2.60
N ARG A 29 -13.13 -20.53 -2.70
CA ARG A 29 -12.27 -21.61 -3.22
C ARG A 29 -11.44 -22.29 -2.15
N TYR A 30 -11.11 -21.55 -1.09
CA TYR A 30 -10.25 -22.00 0.00
C TYR A 30 -10.96 -21.90 1.34
N HIS A 31 -10.51 -22.68 2.31
CA HIS A 31 -10.87 -22.47 3.70
C HIS A 31 -9.91 -21.43 4.28
N LEU A 32 -10.41 -20.22 4.54
CA LEU A 32 -9.60 -19.12 5.05
C LEU A 32 -9.63 -19.06 6.58
N VAL A 33 -8.42 -19.02 7.16
CA VAL A 33 -8.21 -18.76 8.59
C VAL A 33 -7.44 -17.46 8.71
N CYS A 34 -8.04 -16.42 9.28
CA CYS A 34 -7.45 -15.10 9.38
C CYS A 34 -7.03 -14.76 10.81
N LEU A 35 -5.76 -14.38 11.00
CA LEU A 35 -5.28 -13.83 12.26
C LEU A 35 -5.60 -12.34 12.35
N THR A 36 -6.26 -11.93 13.43
CA THR A 36 -6.59 -10.53 13.69
C THR A 36 -6.24 -10.12 15.12
N ARG A 37 -5.68 -8.90 15.27
CA ARG A 37 -5.35 -8.38 16.60
C ARG A 37 -6.52 -7.66 17.26
N ARG A 38 -7.11 -6.70 16.58
CA ARG A 38 -8.21 -5.85 17.12
C ARG A 38 -9.39 -5.73 16.17
N SER A 39 -9.15 -5.82 14.87
CA SER A 39 -10.18 -5.68 13.84
C SER A 39 -11.06 -6.93 13.75
N SER A 40 -12.29 -6.78 13.29
CA SER A 40 -13.16 -7.88 12.92
C SER A 40 -13.18 -8.05 11.41
N ILE A 41 -13.14 -9.30 10.94
CA ILE A 41 -13.41 -9.66 9.56
C ILE A 41 -14.86 -10.06 9.47
N ARG A 42 -15.64 -9.42 8.60
CA ARG A 42 -17.08 -9.65 8.43
C ARG A 42 -17.37 -10.41 7.13
N HIS A 43 -16.71 -11.53 6.94
CA HIS A 43 -16.98 -12.41 5.82
C HIS A 43 -17.47 -13.76 6.33
N PRO A 44 -18.68 -14.25 5.94
CA PRO A 44 -19.31 -15.43 6.53
C PRO A 44 -18.54 -16.73 6.29
N GLY A 45 -17.68 -16.78 5.26
CA GLY A 45 -16.87 -17.97 4.92
C GLY A 45 -15.47 -17.98 5.55
N VAL A 46 -15.15 -17.06 6.48
CA VAL A 46 -13.79 -16.90 7.03
C VAL A 46 -13.75 -17.21 8.52
N GLU A 47 -12.90 -18.14 8.91
CA GLU A 47 -12.57 -18.39 10.31
C GLU A 47 -11.63 -17.29 10.81
N THR A 48 -11.90 -16.73 11.99
CA THR A 48 -11.09 -15.67 12.57
C THR A 48 -10.49 -16.10 13.90
N LEU A 49 -9.17 -16.02 14.01
CA LEU A 49 -8.41 -16.25 15.24
C LEU A 49 -7.92 -14.91 15.80
N ARG A 50 -8.04 -14.76 17.12
CA ARG A 50 -7.48 -13.60 17.84
C ARG A 50 -6.03 -13.88 18.19
N GLY A 51 -5.11 -13.00 17.72
CA GLY A 51 -3.70 -13.12 18.00
C GLY A 51 -2.93 -11.88 17.56
N ASP A 52 -1.61 -11.90 17.75
CA ASP A 52 -0.71 -10.81 17.41
C ASP A 52 0.60 -11.37 16.85
N ILE A 53 0.93 -11.04 15.60
CA ILE A 53 2.17 -11.51 14.95
C ILE A 53 3.45 -11.05 15.69
N CYS A 54 3.36 -10.04 16.57
CA CYS A 54 4.50 -9.58 17.37
C CYS A 54 4.74 -10.42 18.64
N GLN A 55 3.88 -11.41 18.91
CA GLN A 55 3.96 -12.26 20.10
C GLN A 55 4.41 -13.68 19.73
N PRO A 56 5.07 -14.41 20.66
CA PRO A 56 5.35 -15.82 20.50
C PRO A 56 4.06 -16.61 20.18
N ASN A 57 4.18 -17.64 19.37
CA ASN A 57 3.04 -18.43 18.88
C ASN A 57 1.95 -17.58 18.22
N LEU A 58 2.30 -16.43 17.63
CA LEU A 58 1.36 -15.46 17.04
C LEU A 58 0.31 -14.94 18.03
N GLY A 59 0.61 -14.97 19.34
CA GLY A 59 -0.30 -14.61 20.40
C GLY A 59 -1.44 -15.60 20.62
N LEU A 60 -1.36 -16.80 20.05
CA LEU A 60 -2.31 -17.91 20.24
C LEU A 60 -1.96 -18.74 21.47
N SER A 61 -2.93 -19.46 22.03
CA SER A 61 -2.63 -20.51 22.99
C SER A 61 -1.80 -21.63 22.33
N SER A 62 -0.99 -22.34 23.10
CA SER A 62 -0.21 -23.47 22.57
C SER A 62 -1.09 -24.52 21.89
N ALA A 63 -2.29 -24.75 22.40
CA ALA A 63 -3.24 -25.70 21.84
C ALA A 63 -3.77 -25.22 20.47
N ASP A 64 -4.17 -23.94 20.35
CA ASP A 64 -4.68 -23.36 19.11
C ASP A 64 -3.57 -23.26 18.05
N TYR A 65 -2.35 -22.89 18.48
CA TYR A 65 -1.18 -22.85 17.60
C TYR A 65 -0.90 -24.22 17.00
N LEU A 66 -0.79 -25.26 17.83
CA LEU A 66 -0.56 -26.64 17.38
C LEU A 66 -1.72 -27.22 16.55
N ALA A 67 -2.94 -26.83 16.85
CA ALA A 67 -4.11 -27.21 16.03
C ALA A 67 -4.06 -26.56 14.66
N LEU A 68 -3.62 -25.30 14.59
CA LEU A 68 -3.49 -24.55 13.34
C LEU A 68 -2.36 -25.11 12.46
N THR A 69 -1.17 -25.40 13.02
CA THR A 69 -0.05 -25.96 12.24
C THR A 69 -0.38 -27.28 11.54
N LYS A 70 -1.30 -28.08 12.12
CA LYS A 70 -1.68 -29.40 11.57
C LYS A 70 -2.70 -29.33 10.43
N ARG A 71 -3.34 -28.19 10.20
CA ARG A 71 -4.45 -28.08 9.22
C ARG A 71 -4.22 -27.04 8.13
N VAL A 72 -3.20 -26.22 8.25
CA VAL A 72 -2.87 -25.20 7.25
C VAL A 72 -2.09 -25.84 6.12
N ASP A 73 -2.45 -25.50 4.88
CA ASP A 73 -1.75 -25.93 3.66
C ASP A 73 -0.92 -24.83 3.05
N TRP A 74 -1.22 -23.55 3.37
CA TRP A 74 -0.55 -22.38 2.80
C TRP A 74 -0.62 -21.17 3.73
N VAL A 75 0.42 -20.35 3.77
CA VAL A 75 0.45 -19.09 4.52
C VAL A 75 0.54 -17.90 3.57
N ILE A 76 -0.30 -16.89 3.76
CA ILE A 76 -0.17 -15.56 3.12
C ILE A 76 0.09 -14.53 4.21
N HIS A 77 1.31 -13.97 4.23
CA HIS A 77 1.69 -12.95 5.21
C HIS A 77 1.55 -11.55 4.61
N CYS A 78 0.37 -10.92 4.85
CA CYS A 78 0.02 -9.58 4.38
C CYS A 78 0.00 -8.52 5.50
N ALA A 79 0.16 -8.92 6.76
CA ALA A 79 0.18 -8.00 7.89
C ALA A 79 1.43 -7.11 7.86
N ALA A 80 1.26 -5.79 7.81
CA ALA A 80 2.34 -4.83 7.85
C ALA A 80 1.86 -3.44 8.32
N ILE A 81 2.74 -2.65 8.89
CA ILE A 81 2.59 -1.20 9.02
C ILE A 81 3.14 -0.58 7.74
N THR A 82 2.26 0.08 6.97
CA THR A 82 2.59 0.76 5.71
C THR A 82 2.69 2.28 5.87
N ARG A 83 2.55 2.80 7.09
CA ARG A 83 2.63 4.24 7.38
C ARG A 83 4.09 4.67 7.39
N LEU A 84 4.40 5.73 6.63
CA LEU A 84 5.76 6.27 6.54
C LEU A 84 6.15 7.12 7.76
N ASP A 85 5.16 7.59 8.53
CA ASP A 85 5.30 8.37 9.77
C ASP A 85 5.29 7.49 11.03
N GLY A 86 5.23 6.17 10.87
CA GLY A 86 5.30 5.23 11.98
C GLY A 86 6.61 5.43 12.75
N HIS A 87 6.55 5.34 14.08
CA HIS A 87 7.77 5.22 14.87
C HIS A 87 8.56 4.04 14.30
N ALA A 88 9.83 4.27 13.95
CA ALA A 88 10.69 3.27 13.31
C ALA A 88 10.69 1.93 14.08
N GLU A 89 10.60 2.01 15.41
CA GLU A 89 10.48 0.87 16.31
C GLU A 89 9.19 0.06 16.04
N ALA A 90 8.05 0.72 15.89
CA ALA A 90 6.77 0.03 15.60
C ALA A 90 6.79 -0.61 14.21
N VAL A 91 7.38 0.07 13.22
CA VAL A 91 7.55 -0.49 11.86
C VAL A 91 8.46 -1.72 11.91
N PHE A 92 9.58 -1.65 12.64
CA PHE A 92 10.50 -2.76 12.82
C PHE A 92 9.83 -3.93 13.56
N SER A 93 9.13 -3.66 14.67
CA SER A 93 8.47 -4.69 15.45
C SER A 93 7.43 -5.46 14.63
N VAL A 94 6.59 -4.78 13.84
CA VAL A 94 5.56 -5.46 13.07
C VAL A 94 6.11 -6.07 11.77
N ASN A 95 6.91 -5.30 11.01
CA ASN A 95 7.30 -5.73 9.66
C ASN A 95 8.52 -6.65 9.64
N TYR A 96 9.36 -6.64 10.68
CA TYR A 96 10.50 -7.54 10.80
C TYR A 96 10.25 -8.63 11.86
N GLN A 97 10.11 -8.26 13.14
CA GLN A 97 9.92 -9.25 14.20
C GLN A 97 8.61 -10.04 14.04
N GLY A 98 7.52 -9.38 13.57
CA GLY A 98 6.29 -10.08 13.21
C GLY A 98 6.51 -11.10 12.09
N THR A 99 7.34 -10.79 11.10
CA THR A 99 7.72 -11.74 10.04
C THR A 99 8.53 -12.92 10.59
N GLU A 100 9.42 -12.69 11.57
CA GLU A 100 10.14 -13.79 12.26
C GLU A 100 9.19 -14.79 12.93
N GLN A 101 8.15 -14.29 13.63
CA GLN A 101 7.17 -15.16 14.26
C GLN A 101 6.31 -15.92 13.23
N VAL A 102 5.96 -15.30 12.11
CA VAL A 102 5.26 -15.98 11.02
C VAL A 102 6.14 -17.05 10.38
N LEU A 103 7.43 -16.79 10.21
CA LEU A 103 8.38 -17.80 9.70
C LEU A 103 8.55 -18.99 10.66
N ALA A 104 8.54 -18.75 11.99
CA ALA A 104 8.52 -19.85 12.96
C ALA A 104 7.28 -20.73 12.76
N PHE A 105 6.10 -20.11 12.61
CA PHE A 105 4.85 -20.84 12.32
C PHE A 105 4.94 -21.63 11.00
N VAL A 106 5.47 -21.02 9.93
CA VAL A 106 5.63 -21.67 8.61
C VAL A 106 6.50 -22.91 8.70
N ARG A 107 7.62 -22.83 9.46
CA ARG A 107 8.51 -23.98 9.69
C ARG A 107 7.82 -25.10 10.50
N ASP A 108 7.11 -24.73 11.56
CA ASP A 108 6.40 -25.70 12.41
C ASP A 108 5.24 -26.38 11.67
N ALA A 109 4.61 -25.70 10.73
CA ALA A 109 3.55 -26.23 9.88
C ALA A 109 4.06 -26.97 8.64
N ASP A 110 5.32 -26.78 8.26
CA ASP A 110 5.98 -27.32 7.04
C ASP A 110 5.19 -26.99 5.75
N VAL A 111 4.85 -25.72 5.58
CA VAL A 111 4.01 -25.24 4.46
C VAL A 111 4.64 -24.08 3.71
N PRO A 112 4.28 -23.83 2.43
CA PRO A 112 4.76 -22.68 1.67
C PRO A 112 4.23 -21.34 2.18
N LEU A 113 5.04 -20.29 1.96
CA LEU A 113 4.76 -18.91 2.34
C LEU A 113 4.64 -17.98 1.13
N TYR A 114 3.58 -17.19 1.07
CA TYR A 114 3.50 -15.97 0.28
C TYR A 114 3.76 -14.76 1.18
N HIS A 115 4.91 -14.13 0.98
CA HIS A 115 5.27 -12.91 1.70
C HIS A 115 4.92 -11.68 0.88
N ILE A 116 4.04 -10.82 1.42
CA ILE A 116 3.68 -9.56 0.76
C ILE A 116 4.66 -8.46 1.17
N SER A 117 5.47 -8.03 0.22
CA SER A 117 6.45 -6.97 0.36
C SER A 117 5.98 -5.67 -0.31
N THR A 118 6.84 -4.95 -0.99
CA THR A 118 6.53 -3.76 -1.79
C THR A 118 7.48 -3.67 -2.98
N ALA A 119 7.03 -3.11 -4.10
CA ALA A 119 7.88 -2.90 -5.27
C ALA A 119 9.08 -1.98 -4.99
N PHE A 120 8.99 -1.16 -3.96
CA PHE A 120 10.03 -0.19 -3.57
C PHE A 120 11.18 -0.79 -2.73
N THR A 121 11.18 -2.10 -2.48
CA THR A 121 12.36 -2.83 -1.99
C THR A 121 13.36 -3.11 -3.12
N HIS A 122 12.88 -3.14 -4.36
CA HIS A 122 13.73 -3.30 -5.54
C HIS A 122 14.65 -2.08 -5.71
N PRO A 123 15.89 -2.26 -6.16
CA PRO A 123 16.74 -1.14 -6.56
C PRO A 123 16.05 -0.33 -7.66
N CYS A 124 15.68 0.89 -7.34
CA CYS A 124 15.01 1.80 -8.27
C CYS A 124 15.92 2.98 -8.58
N ASP A 125 15.93 3.38 -9.84
CA ASP A 125 16.55 4.63 -10.25
C ASP A 125 15.56 5.78 -10.02
N TYR A 126 15.99 6.75 -9.23
CA TYR A 126 15.22 7.94 -8.91
C TYR A 126 15.84 9.19 -9.54
N HIS A 127 15.02 10.20 -9.78
CA HIS A 127 15.52 11.51 -10.15
C HIS A 127 16.52 12.06 -9.12
N PRO A 128 17.54 12.83 -9.54
CA PRO A 128 18.52 13.43 -8.63
C PRO A 128 17.85 14.27 -7.52
N GLY A 129 18.40 14.21 -6.31
CA GLY A 129 17.89 14.95 -5.15
C GLY A 129 16.69 14.30 -4.43
N VAL A 130 16.19 13.16 -4.91
CA VAL A 130 15.14 12.42 -4.21
C VAL A 130 15.66 11.91 -2.87
N MET A 131 14.83 12.03 -1.83
CA MET A 131 15.14 11.58 -0.47
C MET A 131 15.60 10.11 -0.42
N PRO A 132 16.48 9.75 0.52
CA PRO A 132 16.91 8.36 0.72
C PRO A 132 15.73 7.45 1.09
N SER A 133 15.98 6.14 1.09
CA SER A 133 14.98 5.12 1.45
C SER A 133 14.31 5.43 2.78
N THR A 134 13.01 5.26 2.84
CA THR A 134 12.23 5.41 4.07
C THR A 134 12.53 4.28 5.05
N PRO A 135 12.33 4.47 6.36
CA PRO A 135 12.43 3.38 7.35
C PRO A 135 11.56 2.17 6.95
N TYR A 136 10.40 2.40 6.37
CA TYR A 136 9.52 1.34 5.86
C TYR A 136 10.21 0.49 4.79
N GLU A 137 10.82 1.12 3.76
CA GLU A 137 11.55 0.39 2.70
C GLU A 137 12.73 -0.40 3.25
N VAL A 138 13.49 0.20 4.19
CA VAL A 138 14.65 -0.46 4.82
C VAL A 138 14.20 -1.72 5.55
N VAL A 139 13.17 -1.60 6.39
CA VAL A 139 12.65 -2.74 7.17
C VAL A 139 12.05 -3.81 6.27
N LYS A 140 11.33 -3.43 5.19
CA LYS A 140 10.77 -4.40 4.23
C LYS A 140 11.88 -5.15 3.49
N ARG A 141 13.01 -4.50 3.10
CA ARG A 141 14.17 -5.20 2.53
C ARG A 141 14.81 -6.18 3.53
N GLN A 142 14.95 -5.79 4.79
CA GLN A 142 15.44 -6.68 5.83
C GLN A 142 14.52 -7.89 6.03
N ALA A 143 13.20 -7.68 6.02
CA ALA A 143 12.23 -8.78 6.09
C ALA A 143 12.31 -9.72 4.86
N GLU A 144 12.53 -9.18 3.65
CA GLU A 144 12.76 -10.05 2.47
C GLU A 144 14.02 -10.90 2.61
N SER A 145 15.14 -10.33 3.10
CA SER A 145 16.36 -11.13 3.38
C SER A 145 16.07 -12.24 4.38
N LEU A 146 15.42 -11.90 5.50
CA LEU A 146 15.02 -12.87 6.51
C LEU A 146 14.18 -14.02 5.93
N VAL A 147 13.21 -13.69 5.07
CA VAL A 147 12.31 -14.66 4.42
C VAL A 147 13.09 -15.57 3.45
N ARG A 148 14.04 -15.02 2.67
CA ARG A 148 14.87 -15.80 1.74
C ARG A 148 15.81 -16.77 2.47
N ASP A 149 16.38 -16.32 3.60
CA ASP A 149 17.32 -17.10 4.40
C ASP A 149 16.61 -18.12 5.32
N ALA A 150 15.28 -18.14 5.30
CA ALA A 150 14.47 -18.97 6.22
C ALA A 150 14.52 -20.47 5.94
N GLY A 151 14.94 -20.89 4.72
CA GLY A 151 14.99 -22.30 4.32
C GLY A 151 13.61 -22.94 4.11
N VAL A 152 12.57 -22.12 3.87
CA VAL A 152 11.19 -22.58 3.60
C VAL A 152 10.80 -22.25 2.15
N PRO A 153 9.88 -23.00 1.54
CA PRO A 153 9.35 -22.65 0.23
C PRO A 153 8.63 -21.28 0.29
N VAL A 154 9.11 -20.28 -0.45
CA VAL A 154 8.58 -18.92 -0.39
C VAL A 154 8.47 -18.28 -1.76
N SER A 155 7.42 -17.48 -1.97
CA SER A 155 7.33 -16.47 -3.02
C SER A 155 7.09 -15.10 -2.43
N ILE A 156 7.72 -14.08 -3.03
CA ILE A 156 7.61 -12.69 -2.57
C ILE A 156 6.80 -11.90 -3.57
N PHE A 157 5.72 -11.28 -3.10
CA PHE A 157 4.87 -10.40 -3.91
C PHE A 157 5.16 -8.95 -3.58
N ARG A 158 5.45 -8.14 -4.61
CA ARG A 158 5.84 -6.73 -4.50
C ARG A 158 4.81 -5.83 -5.18
N PRO A 159 3.70 -5.49 -4.50
CA PRO A 159 2.78 -4.49 -5.03
C PRO A 159 3.44 -3.11 -5.08
N SER A 160 3.10 -2.34 -6.13
CA SER A 160 3.35 -0.90 -6.21
C SER A 160 2.35 -0.14 -5.32
N ILE A 161 2.09 1.13 -5.57
CA ILE A 161 1.13 1.90 -4.78
C ILE A 161 -0.27 1.37 -5.02
N ILE A 162 -0.88 0.78 -3.99
CA ILE A 162 -2.25 0.25 -4.09
C ILE A 162 -3.24 1.40 -4.07
N ILE A 163 -4.08 1.47 -5.12
CA ILE A 163 -5.20 2.41 -5.27
C ILE A 163 -6.55 1.69 -5.13
N GLY A 164 -7.64 2.40 -5.43
CA GLY A 164 -8.99 1.86 -5.36
C GLY A 164 -9.22 0.66 -6.27
N ASP A 165 -10.35 0.05 -6.12
CA ASP A 165 -10.83 -1.05 -6.96
C ASP A 165 -10.90 -0.63 -8.43
N SER A 166 -10.47 -1.48 -9.35
CA SER A 166 -10.33 -1.16 -10.79
C SER A 166 -11.64 -0.80 -11.49
N HIS A 167 -12.79 -1.25 -10.95
CA HIS A 167 -14.11 -1.02 -11.53
C HIS A 167 -14.85 0.13 -10.87
N SER A 168 -14.72 0.28 -9.57
CA SER A 168 -15.49 1.21 -8.74
C SER A 168 -14.68 2.36 -8.16
N GLY A 169 -13.35 2.28 -8.15
CA GLY A 169 -12.46 3.21 -7.45
C GLY A 169 -12.58 3.13 -5.92
N HIS A 170 -13.33 2.14 -5.39
CA HIS A 170 -13.59 2.05 -3.96
C HIS A 170 -12.34 1.66 -3.15
N MET A 171 -12.12 2.39 -2.05
CA MET A 171 -11.10 2.09 -1.04
C MET A 171 -11.79 1.92 0.31
N PRO A 172 -11.60 0.79 0.99
CA PRO A 172 -12.15 0.59 2.34
C PRO A 172 -11.50 1.51 3.37
N MET A 173 -10.22 1.87 3.15
CA MET A 173 -9.44 2.73 4.04
C MET A 173 -8.49 3.61 3.22
N LEU A 174 -8.44 4.91 3.49
CA LEU A 174 -7.49 5.82 2.85
C LEU A 174 -6.09 5.57 3.38
N GLN A 175 -5.14 5.40 2.47
CA GLN A 175 -3.71 5.23 2.75
C GLN A 175 -2.93 6.53 2.45
N GLY A 176 -1.63 6.55 2.76
CA GLY A 176 -0.79 7.73 2.60
C GLY A 176 -0.88 8.40 1.23
N PHE A 177 -0.88 7.61 0.14
CA PHE A 177 -1.01 8.15 -1.21
C PHE A 177 -2.35 8.87 -1.44
N HIS A 178 -3.48 8.31 -0.98
CA HIS A 178 -4.79 8.95 -1.07
C HIS A 178 -4.85 10.24 -0.25
N LEU A 179 -4.24 10.25 0.94
CA LEU A 179 -4.15 11.44 1.78
C LEU A 179 -3.32 12.54 1.10
N THR A 180 -2.23 12.17 0.44
CA THR A 180 -1.39 13.12 -0.33
C THR A 180 -2.15 13.70 -1.51
N MET A 181 -2.83 12.87 -2.30
CA MET A 181 -3.70 13.36 -3.38
C MET A 181 -4.79 14.30 -2.85
N GLY A 182 -5.42 13.94 -1.73
CA GLY A 182 -6.42 14.78 -1.10
C GLY A 182 -5.89 16.13 -0.62
N LEU A 183 -4.66 16.18 -0.08
CA LEU A 183 -3.99 17.42 0.30
C LEU A 183 -3.69 18.30 -0.93
N MET A 184 -3.24 17.68 -2.04
CA MET A 184 -3.07 18.41 -3.31
C MET A 184 -4.39 18.97 -3.81
N MET A 185 -5.44 18.15 -3.88
CA MET A 185 -6.79 18.55 -4.34
C MET A 185 -7.42 19.62 -3.43
N SER A 186 -7.04 19.67 -2.15
CA SER A 186 -7.48 20.68 -1.19
C SER A 186 -6.61 21.95 -1.18
N GLY A 187 -5.55 22.02 -2.02
CA GLY A 187 -4.69 23.20 -2.14
C GLY A 187 -3.62 23.37 -1.05
N TYR A 188 -3.39 22.34 -0.20
CA TYR A 188 -2.38 22.39 0.86
C TYR A 188 -0.96 22.08 0.37
N LEU A 189 -0.83 21.50 -0.80
CA LEU A 189 0.47 21.20 -1.45
C LEU A 189 0.59 21.99 -2.76
N PRO A 190 0.84 23.31 -2.70
CA PRO A 190 1.01 24.13 -3.91
C PRO A 190 2.31 23.82 -4.66
N ILE A 191 3.27 23.21 -3.98
CA ILE A 191 4.56 22.77 -4.54
C ILE A 191 4.79 21.33 -4.10
N ILE A 192 5.20 20.46 -5.03
CA ILE A 192 5.55 19.07 -4.77
C ILE A 192 6.98 18.77 -5.22
N PRO A 193 7.77 18.06 -4.39
CA PRO A 193 9.17 17.73 -4.69
C PRO A 193 9.27 16.50 -5.61
N CYS A 194 8.76 16.63 -6.82
CA CYS A 194 8.92 15.61 -7.85
C CYS A 194 8.95 16.27 -9.23
N PRO A 195 9.70 15.74 -10.20
CA PRO A 195 9.70 16.22 -11.56
C PRO A 195 8.40 15.85 -12.28
N GLU A 196 8.01 16.62 -13.30
CA GLU A 196 6.76 16.35 -14.05
C GLU A 196 6.79 15.06 -14.85
N ASP A 197 7.96 14.62 -15.28
CA ASP A 197 8.22 13.36 -15.98
C ASP A 197 8.56 12.20 -15.04
N GLY A 198 8.58 12.46 -13.72
CA GLY A 198 8.73 11.42 -12.70
C GLY A 198 7.59 10.41 -12.80
N ARG A 199 7.95 9.11 -12.77
CA ARG A 199 6.95 8.04 -12.87
C ARG A 199 6.38 7.68 -11.50
N VAL A 200 5.08 7.46 -11.48
CA VAL A 200 4.34 6.91 -10.34
C VAL A 200 3.64 5.63 -10.77
N ASP A 201 4.03 4.51 -10.17
CA ASP A 201 3.39 3.24 -10.44
C ASP A 201 2.29 2.99 -9.39
N VAL A 202 1.08 2.81 -9.88
CA VAL A 202 -0.11 2.54 -9.08
C VAL A 202 -0.76 1.25 -9.57
N ILE A 203 -1.35 0.46 -8.68
CA ILE A 203 -2.08 -0.77 -9.00
C ILE A 203 -3.41 -0.81 -8.27
N ALA A 204 -4.48 -1.20 -8.96
CA ALA A 204 -5.77 -1.40 -8.31
C ALA A 204 -5.72 -2.58 -7.32
N ARG A 205 -6.40 -2.43 -6.16
CA ARG A 205 -6.36 -3.42 -5.07
C ARG A 205 -6.83 -4.80 -5.49
N ASP A 206 -7.86 -4.87 -6.33
CA ASP A 206 -8.44 -6.11 -6.86
C ASP A 206 -7.53 -6.78 -7.88
N VAL A 207 -6.81 -6.01 -8.70
CA VAL A 207 -5.79 -6.50 -9.63
C VAL A 207 -4.60 -7.10 -8.88
N ALA A 208 -4.11 -6.41 -7.84
CA ALA A 208 -3.04 -6.93 -7.00
C ALA A 208 -3.44 -8.23 -6.29
N ALA A 209 -4.67 -8.28 -5.74
CA ALA A 209 -5.20 -9.48 -5.11
C ALA A 209 -5.40 -10.62 -6.12
N ALA A 210 -5.88 -10.32 -7.34
CA ALA A 210 -6.04 -11.32 -8.40
C ALA A 210 -4.70 -11.96 -8.81
N GLY A 211 -3.62 -11.18 -8.87
CA GLY A 211 -2.29 -11.73 -9.13
C GLY A 211 -1.83 -12.73 -8.07
N ILE A 212 -2.05 -12.43 -6.79
CA ILE A 212 -1.72 -13.32 -5.68
C ILE A 212 -2.62 -14.56 -5.69
N ALA A 213 -3.92 -14.38 -5.90
CA ALA A 213 -4.88 -15.47 -5.97
C ALA A 213 -4.60 -16.41 -7.14
N SER A 214 -4.24 -15.86 -8.31
CA SER A 214 -3.84 -16.64 -9.49
C SER A 214 -2.58 -17.46 -9.23
N ALA A 215 -1.58 -16.88 -8.55
CA ALA A 215 -0.37 -17.62 -8.15
C ALA A 215 -0.72 -18.78 -7.22
N LEU A 216 -1.65 -18.57 -6.27
CA LEU A 216 -2.10 -19.62 -5.35
C LEU A 216 -2.84 -20.74 -6.09
N ASP A 217 -3.74 -20.41 -7.03
CA ASP A 217 -4.47 -21.40 -7.84
C ASP A 217 -3.50 -22.25 -8.67
N GLN A 218 -2.43 -21.65 -9.18
CA GLN A 218 -1.39 -22.32 -9.94
C GLN A 218 -0.32 -22.96 -9.05
N ARG A 219 -0.37 -22.77 -7.74
CA ARG A 219 0.63 -23.24 -6.75
C ARG A 219 2.06 -22.81 -7.07
N LEU A 220 2.21 -21.58 -7.58
CA LEU A 220 3.51 -21.02 -7.92
C LEU A 220 4.30 -20.73 -6.63
N ILE A 221 5.55 -21.22 -6.56
CA ILE A 221 6.43 -21.03 -5.39
C ILE A 221 7.89 -20.93 -5.84
N GLY A 222 8.67 -20.14 -5.13
CA GLY A 222 10.10 -20.00 -5.37
C GLY A 222 10.49 -18.73 -6.14
N ASP A 223 9.54 -17.98 -6.66
CA ASP A 223 9.77 -16.78 -7.46
C ASP A 223 9.35 -15.49 -6.75
N ASP A 224 9.83 -14.37 -7.29
CA ASP A 224 9.43 -13.02 -6.90
C ASP A 224 8.52 -12.43 -7.96
N TYR A 225 7.39 -11.83 -7.54
CA TYR A 225 6.39 -11.27 -8.42
C TYR A 225 6.18 -9.77 -8.15
N PHE A 226 6.30 -8.96 -9.20
CA PHE A 226 5.99 -7.54 -9.16
C PHE A 226 4.53 -7.30 -9.57
N LEU A 227 3.74 -6.83 -8.64
CA LEU A 227 2.36 -6.43 -8.86
C LEU A 227 2.34 -4.92 -9.12
N SER A 228 2.72 -4.55 -10.34
CA SER A 228 2.94 -3.17 -10.78
C SER A 228 2.52 -3.02 -12.23
N ASN A 229 2.25 -1.81 -12.67
CA ASN A 229 1.92 -1.53 -14.07
C ASN A 229 3.16 -1.39 -14.97
N GLY A 230 4.35 -1.29 -14.39
CA GLY A 230 5.63 -1.30 -15.09
C GLY A 230 5.71 -0.22 -16.20
N PRO A 231 5.91 -0.59 -17.47
CA PRO A 231 5.99 0.38 -18.56
C PRO A 231 4.73 1.26 -18.74
N GLN A 232 3.58 0.83 -18.21
CA GLN A 232 2.32 1.58 -18.23
C GLN A 232 2.17 2.52 -17.01
N ALA A 233 3.19 2.62 -16.13
CA ALA A 233 3.19 3.56 -15.02
C ALA A 233 2.95 4.99 -15.51
N LEU A 234 2.18 5.76 -14.74
CA LEU A 234 1.83 7.14 -15.10
C LEU A 234 3.00 8.08 -14.79
N ASP A 235 3.07 9.21 -15.50
CA ASP A 235 3.89 10.33 -15.09
C ASP A 235 3.10 11.31 -14.18
N ILE A 236 3.82 12.16 -13.47
CA ILE A 236 3.23 13.15 -12.56
C ILE A 236 2.34 14.15 -13.31
N ARG A 237 2.69 14.49 -14.55
CA ARG A 237 1.86 15.37 -15.38
C ARG A 237 0.47 14.77 -15.56
N THR A 238 0.39 13.51 -15.94
CA THR A 238 -0.87 12.76 -16.11
C THR A 238 -1.66 12.68 -14.80
N LEU A 239 -1.00 12.42 -13.66
CA LEU A 239 -1.66 12.44 -12.34
C LEU A 239 -2.29 13.79 -12.04
N LEU A 240 -1.56 14.88 -12.24
CA LEU A 240 -2.05 16.24 -12.01
C LEU A 240 -3.18 16.64 -12.98
N ASP A 241 -3.11 16.20 -14.25
CA ASP A 241 -4.16 16.43 -15.24
C ASP A 241 -5.47 15.72 -14.85
N LEU A 242 -5.37 14.49 -14.33
CA LEU A 242 -6.54 13.76 -13.81
C LEU A 242 -7.16 14.45 -12.60
N MET A 243 -6.34 15.01 -11.70
CA MET A 243 -6.83 15.79 -10.56
C MET A 243 -7.54 17.08 -11.04
N CYS A 244 -6.95 17.78 -12.03
CA CYS A 244 -7.57 18.98 -12.62
C CYS A 244 -8.96 18.65 -13.21
N ALA A 245 -9.03 17.57 -14.01
CA ALA A 245 -10.28 17.14 -14.63
C ALA A 245 -11.34 16.80 -13.58
N GLU A 246 -11.00 15.99 -12.58
CA GLU A 246 -11.92 15.60 -11.50
C GLU A 246 -12.45 16.82 -10.74
N MET A 247 -11.58 17.75 -10.35
CA MET A 247 -11.98 18.94 -9.60
C MET A 247 -12.85 19.88 -10.45
N HIS A 248 -12.58 20.00 -11.75
CA HIS A 248 -13.39 20.73 -12.70
C HIS A 248 -14.79 20.12 -12.81
N ASP A 249 -14.89 18.80 -12.97
CA ASP A 249 -16.16 18.07 -13.06
C ASP A 249 -17.01 18.20 -11.79
N GLN A 250 -16.34 18.35 -10.63
CA GLN A 250 -17.01 18.64 -9.35
C GLN A 250 -17.38 20.12 -9.16
N GLY A 251 -17.06 21.00 -10.10
CA GLY A 251 -17.27 22.45 -9.98
C GLY A 251 -16.46 23.09 -8.85
N LYS A 252 -15.33 22.47 -8.45
CA LYS A 252 -14.50 22.94 -7.34
C LYS A 252 -13.24 23.65 -7.86
N PRO A 253 -12.83 24.76 -7.22
CA PRO A 253 -11.58 25.41 -7.58
C PRO A 253 -10.40 24.46 -7.30
N PHE A 254 -9.47 24.37 -8.23
CA PHE A 254 -8.26 23.60 -8.08
C PHE A 254 -7.04 24.38 -8.58
N GLN A 255 -6.09 24.60 -7.70
CA GLN A 255 -4.79 25.12 -8.06
C GLN A 255 -3.84 23.95 -8.30
N ARG A 256 -3.47 23.73 -9.57
CA ARG A 256 -2.51 22.69 -9.93
C ARG A 256 -1.20 22.89 -9.16
N PRO A 257 -0.72 21.89 -8.40
CA PRO A 257 0.59 21.94 -7.76
C PRO A 257 1.73 22.15 -8.77
N ARG A 258 2.73 22.92 -8.37
CA ARG A 258 3.95 23.10 -9.17
C ARG A 258 4.95 22.01 -8.81
N CYS A 259 5.43 21.31 -9.82
CA CYS A 259 6.54 20.39 -9.67
C CYS A 259 7.84 21.16 -9.44
N MET A 260 8.66 20.68 -8.55
CA MET A 260 9.95 21.27 -8.21
C MET A 260 11.00 20.15 -8.10
N ASN A 261 12.23 20.47 -8.50
CA ASN A 261 13.35 19.57 -8.27
C ASN A 261 13.45 19.21 -6.78
N PRO A 262 13.54 17.92 -6.42
CA PRO A 262 13.56 17.49 -5.02
C PRO A 262 14.70 18.10 -4.18
N ASP A 263 15.91 18.25 -4.73
CA ASP A 263 17.03 18.87 -4.03
C ASP A 263 16.78 20.34 -3.71
N ILE A 264 16.23 21.09 -4.68
CA ILE A 264 15.85 22.49 -4.48
C ILE A 264 14.78 22.62 -3.40
N TYR A 265 13.77 21.74 -3.43
CA TYR A 265 12.71 21.72 -2.43
C TYR A 265 13.28 21.47 -1.01
N GLU A 266 14.11 20.44 -0.84
CA GLU A 266 14.68 20.07 0.44
C GLU A 266 15.60 21.16 1.02
N ARG A 267 16.33 21.87 0.18
CA ARG A 267 17.30 22.89 0.61
C ARG A 267 16.71 24.28 0.82
N LEU A 268 15.72 24.68 -0.01
CA LEU A 268 15.24 26.07 -0.02
C LEU A 268 13.78 26.20 0.45
N VAL A 269 12.92 25.23 0.19
CA VAL A 269 11.48 25.36 0.52
C VAL A 269 11.16 24.73 1.85
N ARG A 270 11.55 23.48 2.04
CA ARG A 270 11.23 22.73 3.26
C ARG A 270 11.70 23.41 4.57
N PRO A 271 12.95 23.89 4.69
CA PRO A 271 13.43 24.49 5.93
C PRO A 271 12.73 25.79 6.32
N VAL A 272 12.19 26.52 5.35
CA VAL A 272 11.50 27.80 5.56
C VAL A 272 10.00 27.60 5.71
N PHE A 273 9.40 26.79 4.83
CA PHE A 273 7.96 26.67 4.75
C PHE A 273 7.37 25.77 5.85
N LEU A 274 7.94 24.57 6.06
CA LEU A 274 7.37 23.63 7.04
C LEU A 274 7.39 24.14 8.48
N PRO A 275 8.47 24.76 9.00
CA PRO A 275 8.48 25.30 10.36
C PRO A 275 7.49 26.43 10.62
N ALA A 276 7.10 27.16 9.59
CA ALA A 276 6.11 28.24 9.68
C ALA A 276 4.66 27.75 9.80
N LEU A 277 4.40 26.44 9.64
CA LEU A 277 3.08 25.86 9.70
C LEU A 277 2.75 25.31 11.09
N GLU A 278 1.47 25.25 11.42
CA GLU A 278 0.98 24.54 12.60
C GLU A 278 1.42 23.06 12.58
N GLU A 279 1.59 22.47 13.76
CA GLU A 279 2.18 21.14 13.93
C GLU A 279 1.43 20.04 13.15
N ASN A 280 0.09 20.04 13.19
CA ASN A 280 -0.75 19.09 12.48
C ASN A 280 -0.61 19.20 10.97
N ILE A 281 -0.58 20.43 10.43
CA ILE A 281 -0.37 20.71 9.00
C ILE A 281 1.04 20.30 8.60
N ARG A 282 2.05 20.73 9.37
CA ARG A 282 3.45 20.38 9.16
C ARG A 282 3.66 18.88 9.11
N ALA A 283 3.08 18.13 10.05
CA ALA A 283 3.17 16.68 10.09
C ALA A 283 2.50 16.03 8.86
N ALA A 284 1.31 16.52 8.46
CA ALA A 284 0.60 16.00 7.28
C ALA A 284 1.37 16.27 5.98
N LEU A 285 1.90 17.48 5.80
CA LEU A 285 2.68 17.85 4.62
C LEU A 285 4.04 17.15 4.58
N GLY A 286 4.69 16.99 5.72
CA GLY A 286 5.94 16.23 5.83
C GLY A 286 5.79 14.78 5.38
N ARG A 287 4.68 14.13 5.73
CA ARG A 287 4.36 12.78 5.24
C ARG A 287 4.05 12.76 3.74
N ALA A 288 3.26 13.72 3.27
CA ALA A 288 2.90 13.82 1.86
C ALA A 288 4.14 14.00 0.97
N THR A 289 5.09 14.83 1.38
CA THR A 289 6.34 15.06 0.62
C THR A 289 7.26 13.85 0.60
N GLN A 290 7.26 13.01 1.65
CA GLN A 290 7.98 11.73 1.63
C GLN A 290 7.43 10.77 0.56
N LEU A 291 6.11 10.80 0.31
CA LEU A 291 5.48 9.98 -0.72
C LEU A 291 5.83 10.42 -2.15
N CYS A 292 6.25 11.66 -2.34
CA CYS A 292 6.72 12.16 -3.64
C CYS A 292 7.96 11.40 -4.15
N ARG A 293 8.72 10.72 -3.25
CA ARG A 293 9.77 9.79 -3.65
C ARG A 293 9.23 8.71 -4.60
N TYR A 294 8.10 8.10 -4.27
CA TYR A 294 7.48 7.04 -5.07
C TYR A 294 6.89 7.53 -6.40
N ALA A 295 6.84 8.84 -6.58
CA ALA A 295 6.41 9.52 -7.78
C ALA A 295 7.58 10.13 -8.58
N SER A 296 8.81 9.73 -8.26
CA SER A 296 10.03 10.27 -8.85
C SER A 296 10.91 9.17 -9.49
N LEU A 297 10.30 8.07 -9.92
CA LEU A 297 11.02 7.00 -10.61
C LEU A 297 11.46 7.47 -12.00
N LEU A 298 12.72 7.20 -12.37
CA LEU A 298 13.26 7.43 -13.72
C LEU A 298 12.87 6.29 -14.66
N GLN A 299 12.92 5.05 -14.15
CA GLN A 299 12.64 3.86 -14.94
C GLN A 299 11.36 3.18 -14.42
N PRO A 300 10.61 2.50 -15.31
CA PRO A 300 9.47 1.72 -14.87
C PRO A 300 9.91 0.55 -13.97
N LEU A 301 9.06 0.20 -13.00
CA LEU A 301 9.24 -1.01 -12.21
C LEU A 301 9.09 -2.26 -13.08
N PRO A 302 9.69 -3.40 -12.74
CA PRO A 302 9.33 -4.69 -13.32
C PRO A 302 7.84 -4.99 -13.11
N SER A 303 7.22 -5.79 -13.97
CA SER A 303 5.83 -6.24 -13.83
C SER A 303 5.71 -7.73 -14.13
N SER A 304 4.99 -8.45 -13.26
CA SER A 304 4.65 -9.87 -13.43
C SER A 304 3.17 -10.09 -13.77
N LEU A 305 2.41 -9.01 -14.05
CA LEU A 305 0.96 -9.11 -14.28
C LEU A 305 0.63 -9.94 -15.53
N GLU A 306 1.45 -9.87 -16.58
CA GLU A 306 1.23 -10.65 -17.79
C GLU A 306 1.42 -12.16 -17.53
N GLN A 307 2.38 -12.52 -16.69
CA GLN A 307 2.61 -13.89 -16.27
C GLN A 307 1.48 -14.42 -15.36
N LEU A 308 1.05 -13.61 -14.39
CA LEU A 308 0.06 -14.01 -13.39
C LEU A 308 -1.37 -13.96 -13.91
N LEU A 309 -1.69 -13.04 -14.80
CA LEU A 309 -3.05 -12.73 -15.28
C LEU A 309 -3.13 -12.66 -16.82
N PRO A 310 -2.64 -13.65 -17.57
CA PRO A 310 -2.52 -13.55 -19.03
C PRO A 310 -3.88 -13.37 -19.72
N ALA A 311 -4.90 -14.06 -19.27
CA ALA A 311 -6.25 -13.99 -19.86
C ALA A 311 -6.99 -12.69 -19.52
N GLN A 312 -6.74 -12.12 -18.33
CA GLN A 312 -7.40 -10.92 -17.84
C GLN A 312 -6.74 -9.65 -18.35
N ARG A 313 -5.44 -9.69 -18.69
CA ARG A 313 -4.63 -8.50 -19.03
C ARG A 313 -5.23 -7.64 -20.14
N LEU A 314 -5.78 -8.26 -21.17
CA LEU A 314 -6.41 -7.56 -22.30
C LEU A 314 -7.72 -6.84 -21.93
N ALA A 315 -8.42 -7.33 -20.91
CA ALA A 315 -9.69 -6.77 -20.45
C ALA A 315 -9.53 -5.76 -19.29
N MET A 316 -8.31 -5.62 -18.74
CA MET A 316 -8.04 -4.68 -17.64
C MET A 316 -8.12 -3.24 -18.12
N ARG A 317 -8.61 -2.37 -17.24
CA ARG A 317 -8.53 -0.92 -17.45
C ARG A 317 -7.08 -0.45 -17.41
N SER A 318 -6.81 0.65 -18.10
CA SER A 318 -5.50 1.29 -17.99
C SER A 318 -5.30 1.92 -16.61
N PRO A 319 -4.06 2.05 -16.11
CA PRO A 319 -3.77 2.72 -14.83
C PRO A 319 -4.37 4.13 -14.75
N ARG A 320 -4.44 4.83 -15.89
CA ARG A 320 -5.09 6.15 -16.01
C ARG A 320 -6.59 6.09 -15.67
N GLN A 321 -7.31 5.08 -16.17
CA GLN A 321 -8.73 4.91 -15.91
C GLN A 321 -8.98 4.50 -14.45
N GLU A 322 -8.18 3.59 -13.91
CA GLU A 322 -8.27 3.13 -12.51
C GLU A 322 -8.01 4.27 -11.53
N LEU A 323 -7.00 5.10 -11.81
CA LEU A 323 -6.70 6.26 -10.99
C LEU A 323 -7.81 7.31 -11.08
N ALA A 324 -8.37 7.57 -12.26
CA ALA A 324 -9.50 8.48 -12.42
C ALA A 324 -10.71 8.06 -11.55
N LEU A 325 -11.06 6.76 -11.54
CA LEU A 325 -12.11 6.23 -10.66
C LEU A 325 -11.78 6.42 -9.18
N THR A 326 -10.52 6.21 -8.81
CA THR A 326 -10.06 6.43 -7.42
C THR A 326 -10.21 7.89 -7.01
N LEU A 327 -9.83 8.84 -7.88
CA LEU A 327 -9.98 10.28 -7.64
C LEU A 327 -11.44 10.68 -7.52
N ALA A 328 -12.32 10.15 -8.36
CA ALA A 328 -13.76 10.39 -8.29
C ALA A 328 -14.39 9.91 -6.96
N ARG A 329 -13.82 8.87 -6.35
CA ARG A 329 -14.23 8.42 -5.01
C ARG A 329 -13.58 9.20 -3.87
N LEU A 330 -12.47 9.87 -4.14
CA LEU A 330 -11.74 10.68 -3.16
C LEU A 330 -12.30 12.10 -3.05
N SER A 331 -12.62 12.74 -4.18
CA SER A 331 -13.02 14.16 -4.24
C SER A 331 -14.23 14.54 -3.36
N PRO A 332 -15.26 13.68 -3.16
CA PRO A 332 -16.33 13.96 -2.21
C PRO A 332 -15.91 13.89 -0.74
N LYS A 333 -14.81 13.20 -0.45
CA LYS A 333 -14.32 12.94 0.92
C LYS A 333 -13.32 14.00 1.43
N LEU A 334 -12.94 14.99 0.62
CA LEU A 334 -11.89 15.96 0.97
C LEU A 334 -12.18 16.70 2.29
N SER A 335 -13.39 17.20 2.51
CA SER A 335 -13.75 17.88 3.77
C SER A 335 -13.71 16.94 4.98
N ALA A 336 -14.13 15.68 4.82
CA ALA A 336 -14.03 14.68 5.90
C ALA A 336 -12.58 14.34 6.21
N MET A 337 -11.73 14.27 5.19
CA MET A 337 -10.30 14.00 5.32
C MET A 337 -9.58 15.16 6.01
N GLN A 338 -9.91 16.42 5.68
CA GLN A 338 -9.39 17.62 6.36
C GLN A 338 -9.71 17.58 7.87
N ARG A 339 -10.96 17.25 8.23
CA ARG A 339 -11.35 17.08 9.65
C ARG A 339 -10.58 15.96 10.33
N MET A 340 -10.39 14.84 9.66
CA MET A 340 -9.62 13.69 10.19
C MET A 340 -8.15 14.08 10.45
N LEU A 341 -7.55 14.87 9.58
CA LEU A 341 -6.18 15.38 9.71
C LEU A 341 -6.09 16.60 10.64
N LYS A 342 -7.23 17.11 11.15
CA LYS A 342 -7.33 18.34 11.93
C LYS A 342 -6.72 19.55 11.23
N ILE A 343 -6.96 19.66 9.91
CA ILE A 343 -6.47 20.75 9.06
C ILE A 343 -7.66 21.68 8.76
N PRO A 344 -7.54 23.01 8.94
CA PRO A 344 -8.60 23.97 8.64
C PRO A 344 -9.00 23.93 7.16
N ALA A 345 -10.17 24.44 6.77
CA ALA A 345 -10.54 24.50 5.36
C ALA A 345 -9.61 25.47 4.60
N ALA A 346 -9.23 25.10 3.36
CA ALA A 346 -8.35 25.93 2.55
C ALA A 346 -9.05 27.25 2.19
N GLY A 347 -8.73 28.32 2.86
CA GLY A 347 -9.36 29.65 2.75
C GLY A 347 -9.46 30.36 4.09
N GLU A 348 -9.63 29.62 5.18
CA GLU A 348 -9.68 30.21 6.53
C GLU A 348 -8.32 30.63 7.04
N SER A 349 -7.26 29.96 6.65
CA SER A 349 -5.86 30.28 7.02
C SER A 349 -5.20 31.36 6.15
N ARG A 350 -5.82 31.81 5.05
CA ARG A 350 -5.26 32.86 4.18
C ARG A 350 -5.56 34.29 4.68
N GLY A 351 -6.48 34.45 5.62
CA GLY A 351 -6.87 35.77 6.15
C GLY A 351 -5.86 36.38 7.12
N GLU A 352 -5.12 35.57 7.86
CA GLU A 352 -4.19 36.07 8.89
C GLU A 352 -2.77 36.39 8.39
N LEU A 353 -2.30 35.68 7.34
CA LEU A 353 -0.96 35.93 6.77
C LEU A 353 -0.89 37.09 5.77
N ALA A 354 -2.02 37.66 5.35
CA ALA A 354 -2.07 38.80 4.41
C ALA A 354 -2.17 40.18 5.10
N MET A 355 -2.24 40.23 6.43
CA MET A 355 -2.35 41.51 7.16
C MET A 355 -1.07 41.94 7.89
N GLU A 356 0.03 41.19 7.80
CA GLU A 356 1.31 41.57 8.44
C GLU A 356 2.50 41.63 7.44
N ALA A 357 2.25 41.94 6.17
CA ALA A 357 3.31 42.17 5.17
C ALA A 357 3.26 43.58 4.61
#